data_48442efdff5d217c1430288c4a557317
#
_entry.id   48442efdff5d217c1430288c4a557317
#
_cell.length_a   1.000
_cell.length_b   1.000
_cell.length_c   1.000
_cell.angle_alpha   90.00
_cell.angle_beta   90.00
_cell.angle_gamma   90.00
#
_symmetry.space_group_name_H-M   'P 1'
#
loop_
_entity.id
_entity.type
_entity.pdbx_description
1 polymer ?
#
loop_
_entity_poly.entity_id
_entity_poly.type
_entity_poly.pdbx_seq_one_letter_code
_entity_poly.pdbx_strand_id
1 'polypeptide(L)'
;MKFNLLLCFIALSFGSALAATPEALSALWAVPTSEVKAFTHKSYILKNLKIEEVYYQSRPYNGKPVTIFGYFCYPLNSRKPLPAILIVHGGGGTASRQRASRWSKYGYATFAIDLPGKGERRRSSRSTGPNMDVSVLLSGNYLIHAVAATRNAITYLTQRREVDPKRIGMIGLSWGGVITLLTNGQDSRLKAAVDVFGAGYIPEGCTWQDYFNSFSEEKLNRWYSFLDPKNFLLTQHAPILFVTGTNDHCYYLPTFQKSYEEVTAPKSFWLIPNLRHRFMPYAEATCLAWFEKMLKGRGGFEGLTVLPPYLSSKSGEILIVAKAQALDELAKVNLFYTPGGPQQWTHKTWKALSPIYKDYQKGLFYFSIPPQKINPEILFFISGQDIFRGCFSSLVQSLFKVKFKDNQTTYAASAPIRTLYRHEPPVTLLDGIDSRKMIFILSKKDNLYKAVPHPQ
;
A
#
# COMPACT_ATOMS: atom_id res chain seq x y z
N MET A 1 9.29 -15.62 -46.69
CA MET A 1 8.02 -15.93 -46.02
C MET A 1 7.57 -14.71 -45.25
N LYS A 2 6.50 -14.06 -45.74
CA LYS A 2 5.94 -12.84 -45.11
C LYS A 2 4.95 -13.29 -44.06
N PHE A 3 5.21 -12.99 -42.79
CA PHE A 3 4.23 -13.15 -41.71
C PHE A 3 3.31 -11.94 -41.70
N ASN A 4 2.09 -12.11 -42.19
CA ASN A 4 1.01 -11.17 -42.03
C ASN A 4 0.49 -11.24 -40.59
N LEU A 5 0.73 -10.17 -39.81
CA LEU A 5 0.09 -9.97 -38.51
C LEU A 5 -1.36 -9.51 -38.78
N LEU A 6 -2.31 -10.43 -38.64
CA LEU A 6 -3.74 -10.14 -38.73
C LEU A 6 -4.16 -9.42 -37.43
N LEU A 7 -4.26 -8.09 -37.50
CA LEU A 7 -4.88 -7.27 -36.47
C LEU A 7 -6.40 -7.48 -36.54
N CYS A 8 -6.93 -8.40 -35.74
CA CYS A 8 -8.36 -8.50 -35.51
C CYS A 8 -8.84 -7.27 -34.73
N PHE A 9 -9.40 -6.29 -35.42
CA PHE A 9 -10.27 -5.28 -34.84
C PHE A 9 -11.59 -5.96 -34.44
N ILE A 10 -11.74 -6.35 -33.18
CA ILE A 10 -13.04 -6.70 -32.63
C ILE A 10 -13.75 -5.39 -32.32
N ALA A 11 -14.64 -5.00 -33.25
CA ALA A 11 -15.65 -3.99 -33.01
C ALA A 11 -16.69 -4.60 -32.06
N LEU A 12 -16.52 -4.31 -30.75
CA LEU A 12 -17.53 -4.66 -29.76
C LEU A 12 -18.71 -3.71 -29.85
N SER A 13 -19.83 -4.20 -30.37
CA SER A 13 -21.15 -3.59 -30.23
C SER A 13 -21.59 -3.71 -28.77
N PHE A 14 -21.75 -2.59 -28.10
CA PHE A 14 -21.99 -2.51 -26.65
C PHE A 14 -23.49 -2.30 -26.35
N GLY A 15 -24.12 -3.33 -25.83
CA GLY A 15 -25.35 -3.27 -25.06
C GLY A 15 -25.25 -4.31 -23.94
N SER A 16 -24.90 -3.85 -22.75
CA SER A 16 -24.92 -4.46 -21.40
C SER A 16 -23.61 -4.23 -20.66
N ALA A 17 -23.67 -3.95 -19.37
CA ALA A 17 -22.52 -3.76 -18.48
C ALA A 17 -21.70 -5.06 -18.40
N LEU A 18 -20.74 -5.24 -19.31
CA LEU A 18 -19.82 -6.37 -19.30
C LEU A 18 -18.75 -6.13 -18.23
N ALA A 19 -18.74 -6.99 -17.21
CA ALA A 19 -17.56 -7.18 -16.39
C ALA A 19 -16.37 -7.51 -17.32
N ALA A 20 -15.18 -6.94 -17.05
CA ALA A 20 -13.99 -7.24 -17.83
C ALA A 20 -13.70 -8.74 -17.76
N THR A 21 -13.61 -9.41 -18.90
CA THR A 21 -13.08 -10.77 -18.87
C THR A 21 -11.58 -10.74 -18.54
N PRO A 22 -11.04 -11.80 -17.93
CA PRO A 22 -9.61 -11.90 -17.64
C PRO A 22 -8.74 -11.67 -18.90
N GLU A 23 -9.21 -12.12 -20.07
CA GLU A 23 -8.52 -11.96 -21.33
C GLU A 23 -8.50 -10.49 -21.78
N ALA A 24 -9.62 -9.79 -21.68
CA ALA A 24 -9.71 -8.36 -22.03
C ALA A 24 -8.85 -7.51 -21.10
N LEU A 25 -8.84 -7.83 -19.79
CA LEU A 25 -8.00 -7.17 -18.82
C LEU A 25 -6.51 -7.44 -19.15
N SER A 26 -6.12 -8.69 -19.38
CA SER A 26 -4.76 -9.08 -19.74
C SER A 26 -4.29 -8.39 -21.03
N ALA A 27 -5.11 -8.35 -22.07
CA ALA A 27 -4.78 -7.70 -23.34
C ALA A 27 -4.57 -6.18 -23.18
N LEU A 28 -5.40 -5.51 -22.39
CA LEU A 28 -5.28 -4.07 -22.11
C LEU A 28 -3.94 -3.71 -21.48
N TRP A 29 -3.49 -4.51 -20.53
CA TRP A 29 -2.27 -4.29 -19.75
C TRP A 29 -1.03 -5.00 -20.31
N ALA A 30 -1.13 -5.66 -21.46
CA ALA A 30 -0.02 -6.38 -22.06
C ALA A 30 1.18 -5.45 -22.36
N VAL A 31 2.36 -5.86 -21.95
CA VAL A 31 3.63 -5.18 -22.20
C VAL A 31 4.66 -6.23 -22.62
N PRO A 32 5.33 -6.07 -23.78
CA PRO A 32 6.46 -6.91 -24.12
C PRO A 32 7.55 -6.82 -23.06
N THR A 33 8.08 -7.97 -22.64
CA THR A 33 9.10 -8.04 -21.58
C THR A 33 10.43 -8.63 -22.02
N SER A 34 10.57 -8.99 -23.31
CA SER A 34 11.76 -9.63 -23.86
C SER A 34 12.95 -8.68 -23.94
N GLU A 35 12.73 -7.48 -24.44
CA GLU A 35 13.77 -6.49 -24.64
C GLU A 35 13.21 -5.05 -24.60
N VAL A 36 14.03 -4.13 -24.09
CA VAL A 36 13.77 -2.69 -24.13
C VAL A 36 14.96 -1.98 -24.74
N LYS A 37 14.73 -1.15 -25.78
CA LYS A 37 15.74 -0.27 -26.35
C LYS A 37 15.97 0.91 -25.41
N ALA A 38 17.23 1.08 -25.00
CA ALA A 38 17.63 2.15 -24.11
C ALA A 38 19.00 2.71 -24.51
N PHE A 39 19.25 3.97 -24.16
CA PHE A 39 20.58 4.57 -24.32
C PHE A 39 20.91 5.48 -23.13
N THR A 40 22.20 5.54 -22.80
CA THR A 40 22.73 6.44 -21.81
C THR A 40 23.07 7.77 -22.47
N HIS A 41 22.33 8.82 -22.08
CA HIS A 41 22.57 10.18 -22.57
C HIS A 41 23.82 10.81 -21.94
N LYS A 42 23.98 10.63 -20.63
CA LYS A 42 25.08 11.16 -19.85
C LYS A 42 25.45 10.21 -18.72
N SER A 43 26.73 10.11 -18.43
CA SER A 43 27.21 9.37 -17.26
C SER A 43 28.32 10.10 -16.55
N TYR A 44 28.35 10.00 -15.23
CA TYR A 44 29.37 10.62 -14.39
C TYR A 44 29.53 9.87 -13.06
N ILE A 45 30.61 10.17 -12.37
CA ILE A 45 30.88 9.60 -11.06
C ILE A 45 30.66 10.68 -10.01
N LEU A 46 29.91 10.33 -8.96
CA LEU A 46 29.71 11.16 -7.78
C LEU A 46 30.15 10.37 -6.55
N LYS A 47 31.29 10.74 -5.98
CA LYS A 47 31.94 9.96 -4.92
C LYS A 47 32.21 8.52 -5.43
N ASN A 48 31.61 7.51 -4.79
CA ASN A 48 31.76 6.10 -5.15
C ASN A 48 30.56 5.54 -5.94
N LEU A 49 29.76 6.39 -6.55
CA LEU A 49 28.59 6.00 -7.32
C LEU A 49 28.76 6.38 -8.79
N LYS A 50 28.45 5.42 -9.69
CA LYS A 50 28.18 5.70 -11.08
C LYS A 50 26.74 6.16 -11.22
N ILE A 51 26.52 7.25 -11.94
CA ILE A 51 25.20 7.81 -12.24
C ILE A 51 25.07 7.92 -13.75
N GLU A 52 24.00 7.36 -14.27
CA GLU A 52 23.67 7.40 -15.69
C GLU A 52 22.30 8.06 -15.89
N GLU A 53 22.25 9.01 -16.81
CA GLU A 53 21.00 9.58 -17.33
C GLU A 53 20.58 8.72 -18.52
N VAL A 54 19.49 7.99 -18.35
CA VAL A 54 19.05 6.94 -19.28
C VAL A 54 17.73 7.33 -19.91
N TYR A 55 17.60 7.08 -21.20
CA TYR A 55 16.33 7.09 -21.91
C TYR A 55 16.03 5.68 -22.41
N TYR A 56 14.79 5.22 -22.24
CA TYR A 56 14.33 3.93 -22.74
C TYR A 56 12.95 4.04 -23.38
N GLN A 57 12.67 3.13 -24.33
CA GLN A 57 11.39 3.10 -25.03
C GLN A 57 10.29 2.49 -24.16
N SER A 58 9.07 3.00 -24.34
CA SER A 58 7.88 2.47 -23.72
C SER A 58 6.75 2.33 -24.77
N ARG A 59 5.56 1.94 -24.29
CA ARG A 59 4.38 1.73 -25.12
C ARG A 59 4.09 2.99 -25.95
N PRO A 60 3.97 2.88 -27.29
CA PRO A 60 3.62 4.04 -28.14
C PRO A 60 2.28 4.66 -27.74
N TYR A 61 2.17 5.96 -27.92
CA TYR A 61 0.94 6.73 -27.65
C TYR A 61 0.52 7.51 -28.89
N ASN A 62 -0.73 7.31 -29.36
CA ASN A 62 -1.26 7.94 -30.58
C ASN A 62 -0.32 7.74 -31.78
N GLY A 63 0.17 6.51 -31.97
CA GLY A 63 1.08 6.16 -33.06
C GLY A 63 2.51 6.71 -32.94
N LYS A 64 2.82 7.50 -31.89
CA LYS A 64 4.14 8.09 -31.68
C LYS A 64 4.95 7.28 -30.66
N PRO A 65 6.28 7.15 -30.88
CA PRO A 65 7.18 6.55 -29.90
C PRO A 65 7.14 7.30 -28.57
N VAL A 66 7.11 6.55 -27.47
CA VAL A 66 7.23 7.09 -26.11
C VAL A 66 8.61 6.77 -25.55
N THR A 67 9.29 7.79 -25.05
CA THR A 67 10.61 7.68 -24.42
C THR A 67 10.52 8.13 -22.97
N ILE A 68 11.02 7.31 -22.08
CA ILE A 68 11.01 7.55 -20.64
C ILE A 68 12.44 7.84 -20.19
N PHE A 69 12.57 8.88 -19.36
CA PHE A 69 13.82 9.26 -18.73
C PHE A 69 13.97 8.64 -17.35
N GLY A 70 15.21 8.34 -16.93
CA GLY A 70 15.52 7.91 -15.57
C GLY A 70 16.97 8.09 -15.17
N TYR A 71 17.22 8.08 -13.85
CA TYR A 71 18.55 8.05 -13.27
C TYR A 71 18.87 6.63 -12.81
N PHE A 72 19.82 5.97 -13.46
CA PHE A 72 20.37 4.70 -13.02
C PHE A 72 21.64 4.94 -12.22
N CYS A 73 21.66 4.47 -10.96
CA CYS A 73 22.76 4.69 -10.04
C CYS A 73 23.22 3.37 -9.43
N TYR A 74 24.55 3.18 -9.29
CA TYR A 74 25.09 1.99 -8.63
C TYR A 74 26.49 2.26 -8.05
N PRO A 75 26.91 1.52 -6.98
CA PRO A 75 28.26 1.59 -6.43
C PRO A 75 29.29 1.03 -7.40
N LEU A 76 30.42 1.77 -7.58
CA LEU A 76 31.50 1.36 -8.48
C LEU A 76 32.25 0.11 -8.03
N ASN A 77 32.35 -0.12 -6.72
CA ASN A 77 33.21 -1.17 -6.17
C ASN A 77 32.49 -2.51 -5.98
N SER A 78 31.36 -2.71 -6.62
CA SER A 78 30.66 -3.98 -6.55
C SER A 78 31.35 -5.03 -7.43
N ARG A 79 31.76 -6.15 -6.80
CA ARG A 79 32.34 -7.31 -7.51
C ARG A 79 31.29 -8.30 -8.03
N LYS A 80 30.04 -8.15 -7.63
CA LYS A 80 28.92 -9.03 -8.00
C LYS A 80 27.72 -8.20 -8.43
N PRO A 81 26.83 -8.74 -9.26
CA PRO A 81 25.56 -8.10 -9.56
C PRO A 81 24.77 -7.76 -8.30
N LEU A 82 24.19 -6.58 -8.26
CA LEU A 82 23.52 -5.99 -7.12
C LEU A 82 22.01 -6.26 -7.15
N PRO A 83 21.35 -6.41 -6.00
CA PRO A 83 19.91 -6.26 -5.97
C PRO A 83 19.54 -4.84 -6.45
N ALA A 84 18.43 -4.73 -7.17
CA ALA A 84 18.01 -3.46 -7.74
C ALA A 84 16.70 -2.95 -7.11
N ILE A 85 16.55 -1.63 -7.06
CA ILE A 85 15.31 -0.96 -6.62
C ILE A 85 14.87 0.02 -7.69
N LEU A 86 13.68 -0.22 -8.23
CA LEU A 86 12.97 0.71 -9.09
C LEU A 86 12.19 1.72 -8.23
N ILE A 87 12.38 3.00 -8.48
CA ILE A 87 11.79 4.10 -7.71
C ILE A 87 10.83 4.87 -8.60
N VAL A 88 9.55 4.90 -8.23
CA VAL A 88 8.47 5.55 -8.98
C VAL A 88 7.89 6.71 -8.17
N HIS A 89 7.90 7.90 -8.77
CA HIS A 89 7.40 9.12 -8.12
C HIS A 89 5.87 9.20 -8.10
N GLY A 90 5.33 10.06 -7.25
CA GLY A 90 3.90 10.40 -7.19
C GLY A 90 3.47 11.41 -8.26
N GLY A 91 2.18 11.77 -8.25
CA GLY A 91 1.63 12.80 -9.11
C GLY A 91 2.38 14.12 -8.94
N GLY A 92 2.75 14.76 -10.06
CA GLY A 92 3.52 16.01 -10.08
C GLY A 92 5.02 15.87 -9.81
N GLY A 93 5.52 14.64 -9.51
CA GLY A 93 6.94 14.37 -9.33
C GLY A 93 7.69 14.11 -10.64
N THR A 94 9.02 13.91 -10.52
CA THR A 94 9.92 13.50 -11.60
C THR A 94 10.98 12.55 -11.08
N ALA A 95 11.74 11.92 -11.96
CA ALA A 95 12.88 11.09 -11.60
C ALA A 95 13.84 11.85 -10.65
N SER A 96 14.17 11.24 -9.53
CA SER A 96 15.00 11.88 -8.49
C SER A 96 16.40 11.27 -8.43
N ARG A 97 17.38 11.96 -9.00
CA ARG A 97 18.80 11.61 -8.86
C ARG A 97 19.21 11.49 -7.39
N GLN A 98 18.76 12.43 -6.56
CA GLN A 98 19.12 12.44 -5.14
C GLN A 98 18.61 11.19 -4.41
N ARG A 99 17.36 10.76 -4.68
CA ARG A 99 16.80 9.56 -4.08
C ARG A 99 17.50 8.30 -4.58
N ALA A 100 17.71 8.17 -5.89
CA ALA A 100 18.47 7.07 -6.47
C ALA A 100 19.88 6.97 -5.85
N SER A 101 20.63 8.05 -5.83
CA SER A 101 21.99 8.07 -5.24
C SER A 101 22.00 7.73 -3.75
N ARG A 102 20.97 8.14 -3.00
CA ARG A 102 20.87 7.82 -1.55
C ARG A 102 20.71 6.33 -1.32
N TRP A 103 19.84 5.67 -2.06
CA TRP A 103 19.57 4.25 -1.91
C TRP A 103 20.72 3.39 -2.44
N SER A 104 21.41 3.83 -3.48
CA SER A 104 22.60 3.14 -3.98
C SER A 104 23.72 3.03 -2.95
N LYS A 105 23.80 3.97 -1.98
CA LYS A 105 24.79 3.91 -0.90
C LYS A 105 24.60 2.69 0.03
N TYR A 106 23.42 2.09 0.04
CA TYR A 106 23.12 0.87 0.80
C TYR A 106 23.41 -0.41 0.02
N GLY A 107 24.13 -0.31 -1.11
CA GLY A 107 24.53 -1.47 -1.91
C GLY A 107 23.44 -2.01 -2.82
N TYR A 108 22.64 -1.12 -3.39
CA TYR A 108 21.66 -1.41 -4.44
C TYR A 108 22.06 -0.74 -5.75
N ALA A 109 21.74 -1.38 -6.87
CA ALA A 109 21.51 -0.66 -8.11
C ALA A 109 20.13 -0.01 -8.02
N THR A 110 20.00 1.27 -8.38
CA THR A 110 18.73 1.97 -8.27
C THR A 110 18.36 2.64 -9.57
N PHE A 111 17.10 2.57 -9.95
CA PHE A 111 16.60 3.23 -11.13
C PHE A 111 15.39 4.09 -10.76
N ALA A 112 15.59 5.41 -10.70
CA ALA A 112 14.50 6.37 -10.50
C ALA A 112 14.03 6.86 -11.85
N ILE A 113 12.80 6.57 -12.21
CA ILE A 113 12.22 6.88 -13.51
C ILE A 113 11.25 8.07 -13.44
N ASP A 114 11.15 8.80 -14.54
CA ASP A 114 9.98 9.62 -14.83
C ASP A 114 8.80 8.71 -15.19
N LEU A 115 7.60 9.21 -14.99
CA LEU A 115 6.39 8.65 -15.59
C LEU A 115 6.10 9.35 -16.94
N PRO A 116 5.28 8.77 -17.83
CA PRO A 116 4.96 9.36 -19.11
C PRO A 116 4.45 10.80 -19.06
N GLY A 117 4.72 11.55 -20.11
CA GLY A 117 4.17 12.88 -20.36
C GLY A 117 4.79 14.01 -19.56
N LYS A 118 4.38 15.20 -19.98
CA LYS A 118 4.66 16.49 -19.33
C LYS A 118 3.32 17.09 -18.91
N GLY A 119 3.30 17.90 -17.92
CA GLY A 119 2.11 18.64 -17.50
C GLY A 119 2.52 19.83 -16.65
N GLU A 120 1.60 20.68 -16.29
CA GLU A 120 1.90 21.85 -15.46
C GLU A 120 2.68 21.50 -14.20
N ARG A 121 2.30 20.41 -13.54
CA ARG A 121 2.95 19.93 -12.31
C ARG A 121 4.26 19.16 -12.55
N ARG A 122 4.56 18.79 -13.80
CA ARG A 122 5.76 18.00 -14.18
C ARG A 122 6.54 18.67 -15.30
N ARG A 123 6.65 20.00 -15.29
CA ARG A 123 7.39 20.78 -16.31
C ARG A 123 8.84 20.33 -16.49
N SER A 124 9.45 19.80 -15.43
CA SER A 124 10.82 19.27 -15.45
C SER A 124 10.92 17.80 -15.94
N SER A 125 9.80 17.13 -16.24
CA SER A 125 9.84 15.78 -16.82
C SER A 125 10.51 15.83 -18.20
N ARG A 126 11.38 14.85 -18.42
CA ARG A 126 12.09 14.65 -19.70
C ARG A 126 11.46 13.57 -20.56
N SER A 127 10.39 12.93 -20.06
CA SER A 127 9.67 11.85 -20.75
C SER A 127 8.64 12.39 -21.72
N THR A 128 8.33 11.59 -22.75
CA THR A 128 7.22 11.81 -23.67
C THR A 128 6.02 10.90 -23.31
N GLY A 129 4.93 10.98 -24.07
CA GLY A 129 3.73 10.16 -23.84
C GLY A 129 2.54 10.94 -23.28
N PRO A 130 1.48 10.26 -22.82
CA PRO A 130 0.27 10.92 -22.33
C PRO A 130 0.55 11.69 -21.04
N ASN A 131 -0.08 12.84 -20.91
CA ASN A 131 -0.11 13.56 -19.64
C ASN A 131 -0.97 12.80 -18.63
N MET A 132 -0.80 13.12 -17.34
CA MET A 132 -1.58 12.50 -16.26
C MET A 132 -3.05 12.93 -16.35
N ASP A 133 -3.80 12.17 -17.14
CA ASP A 133 -5.25 12.27 -17.27
C ASP A 133 -5.85 10.89 -17.10
N VAL A 134 -6.61 10.70 -16.03
CA VAL A 134 -7.32 9.45 -15.73
C VAL A 134 -8.75 9.44 -16.24
N SER A 135 -9.21 10.55 -16.87
CA SER A 135 -10.54 10.64 -17.48
C SER A 135 -10.66 9.83 -18.77
N VAL A 136 -9.54 9.67 -19.47
CA VAL A 136 -9.45 8.85 -20.68
C VAL A 136 -9.53 7.38 -20.27
N LEU A 137 -10.47 6.66 -20.83
CA LEU A 137 -10.66 5.25 -20.54
C LEU A 137 -9.87 4.35 -21.50
N LEU A 138 -9.57 3.12 -21.01
CA LEU A 138 -8.98 2.03 -21.77
C LEU A 138 -7.57 2.36 -22.29
N SER A 139 -7.22 1.95 -23.49
CA SER A 139 -5.85 1.93 -24.02
C SER A 139 -5.13 3.30 -24.03
N GLY A 140 -5.89 4.39 -24.04
CA GLY A 140 -5.35 5.76 -23.94
C GLY A 140 -5.13 6.24 -22.51
N ASN A 141 -5.55 5.47 -21.49
CA ASN A 141 -5.46 5.91 -20.10
C ASN A 141 -4.03 6.03 -19.64
N TYR A 142 -3.76 7.10 -18.91
CA TYR A 142 -2.45 7.38 -18.34
C TYR A 142 -1.86 6.21 -17.52
N LEU A 143 -2.67 5.52 -16.70
CA LEU A 143 -2.20 4.41 -15.87
C LEU A 143 -1.63 3.25 -16.69
N ILE A 144 -2.25 2.94 -17.84
CA ILE A 144 -1.78 1.89 -18.75
C ILE A 144 -0.36 2.21 -19.25
N HIS A 145 -0.12 3.46 -19.64
CA HIS A 145 1.19 3.92 -20.11
C HIS A 145 2.21 4.01 -18.97
N ALA A 146 1.79 4.40 -17.78
CA ALA A 146 2.64 4.47 -16.60
C ALA A 146 3.11 3.08 -16.14
N VAL A 147 2.22 2.10 -16.12
CA VAL A 147 2.56 0.70 -15.82
C VAL A 147 3.44 0.11 -16.92
N ALA A 148 3.16 0.39 -18.19
CA ALA A 148 4.01 -0.04 -19.31
C ALA A 148 5.44 0.53 -19.16
N ALA A 149 5.58 1.83 -18.84
CA ALA A 149 6.88 2.44 -18.58
C ALA A 149 7.61 1.77 -17.41
N THR A 150 6.89 1.44 -16.34
CA THR A 150 7.45 0.78 -15.15
C THR A 150 7.90 -0.64 -15.46
N ARG A 151 7.11 -1.44 -16.18
CA ARG A 151 7.48 -2.82 -16.57
C ARG A 151 8.63 -2.84 -17.56
N ASN A 152 8.72 -1.84 -18.46
CA ASN A 152 9.88 -1.66 -19.34
C ASN A 152 11.14 -1.23 -18.56
N ALA A 153 11.00 -0.47 -17.48
CA ALA A 153 12.11 -0.19 -16.57
C ALA A 153 12.61 -1.46 -15.86
N ILE A 154 11.72 -2.38 -15.49
CA ILE A 154 12.11 -3.70 -14.96
C ILE A 154 12.87 -4.48 -16.04
N THR A 155 12.40 -4.49 -17.28
CA THR A 155 13.12 -5.12 -18.42
C THR A 155 14.51 -4.48 -18.61
N TYR A 156 14.62 -3.16 -18.58
CA TYR A 156 15.92 -2.48 -18.62
C TYR A 156 16.85 -2.96 -17.49
N LEU A 157 16.34 -3.07 -16.26
CA LEU A 157 17.14 -3.56 -15.13
C LEU A 157 17.61 -4.99 -15.32
N THR A 158 16.78 -5.87 -15.89
CA THR A 158 17.20 -7.27 -16.15
C THR A 158 18.25 -7.39 -17.24
N GLN A 159 18.40 -6.40 -18.12
CA GLN A 159 19.41 -6.34 -19.16
C GLN A 159 20.77 -5.78 -18.68
N ARG A 160 20.81 -5.23 -17.45
CA ARG A 160 22.02 -4.61 -16.91
C ARG A 160 22.92 -5.62 -16.20
N ARG A 161 24.20 -5.69 -16.59
CA ARG A 161 25.20 -6.55 -15.96
C ARG A 161 25.46 -6.24 -14.49
N GLU A 162 25.19 -5.00 -14.06
CA GLU A 162 25.32 -4.53 -12.67
C GLU A 162 24.20 -5.03 -11.77
N VAL A 163 23.11 -5.57 -12.34
CA VAL A 163 21.88 -5.96 -11.64
C VAL A 163 21.76 -7.48 -11.57
N ASP A 164 21.38 -7.97 -10.40
CA ASP A 164 20.91 -9.34 -10.24
C ASP A 164 19.42 -9.41 -10.60
N PRO A 165 19.04 -10.01 -11.73
CA PRO A 165 17.65 -10.04 -12.19
C PRO A 165 16.72 -10.84 -11.28
N LYS A 166 17.26 -11.64 -10.36
CA LYS A 166 16.50 -12.40 -9.37
C LYS A 166 16.22 -11.60 -8.09
N ARG A 167 16.73 -10.37 -7.98
CA ARG A 167 16.58 -9.52 -6.78
C ARG A 167 16.20 -8.07 -7.14
N ILE A 168 15.06 -7.92 -7.82
CA ILE A 168 14.52 -6.62 -8.20
C ILE A 168 13.34 -6.28 -7.28
N GLY A 169 13.41 -5.12 -6.63
CA GLY A 169 12.32 -4.54 -5.86
C GLY A 169 11.79 -3.24 -6.49
N MET A 170 10.63 -2.82 -6.04
CA MET A 170 9.98 -1.59 -6.49
C MET A 170 9.40 -0.82 -5.32
N ILE A 171 9.56 0.51 -5.33
CA ILE A 171 8.89 1.44 -4.41
C ILE A 171 8.22 2.55 -5.18
N GLY A 172 6.95 2.81 -4.84
CA GLY A 172 6.21 3.92 -5.40
C GLY A 172 5.56 4.80 -4.34
N LEU A 173 5.44 6.09 -4.63
CA LEU A 173 4.82 7.07 -3.75
C LEU A 173 3.53 7.61 -4.36
N SER A 174 2.42 7.64 -3.59
CA SER A 174 1.14 8.19 -4.06
C SER A 174 0.69 7.51 -5.36
N TRP A 175 0.57 8.24 -6.47
CA TRP A 175 0.35 7.61 -7.78
C TRP A 175 1.41 6.55 -8.12
N GLY A 176 2.65 6.72 -7.66
CA GLY A 176 3.68 5.69 -7.76
C GLY A 176 3.32 4.44 -6.94
N GLY A 177 2.66 4.60 -5.80
CA GLY A 177 2.10 3.50 -5.00
C GLY A 177 1.00 2.75 -5.74
N VAL A 178 0.04 3.48 -6.33
CA VAL A 178 -1.00 2.91 -7.22
C VAL A 178 -0.35 2.10 -8.36
N ILE A 179 0.68 2.68 -9.01
CA ILE A 179 1.41 2.00 -10.08
C ILE A 179 2.18 0.79 -9.53
N THR A 180 2.64 0.82 -8.28
CA THR A 180 3.28 -0.34 -7.64
C THR A 180 2.31 -1.50 -7.47
N LEU A 181 1.10 -1.25 -6.98
CA LEU A 181 0.05 -2.27 -6.88
C LEU A 181 -0.29 -2.87 -8.24
N LEU A 182 -0.50 -2.03 -9.25
CA LEU A 182 -0.78 -2.46 -10.62
C LEU A 182 0.37 -3.25 -11.24
N THR A 183 1.62 -2.82 -11.03
CA THR A 183 2.80 -3.48 -11.59
C THR A 183 3.09 -4.80 -10.89
N ASN A 184 3.07 -4.83 -9.56
CA ASN A 184 3.35 -6.03 -8.78
C ASN A 184 2.29 -7.13 -9.00
N GLY A 185 1.05 -6.76 -9.29
CA GLY A 185 -0.01 -7.71 -9.64
C GLY A 185 0.14 -8.32 -11.05
N GLN A 186 1.09 -7.83 -11.87
CA GLN A 186 1.25 -8.23 -13.27
C GLN A 186 2.67 -8.61 -13.68
N ASP A 187 3.66 -8.43 -12.82
CA ASP A 187 5.07 -8.65 -13.16
C ASP A 187 5.78 -9.52 -12.12
N SER A 188 5.92 -10.81 -12.40
CA SER A 188 6.51 -11.81 -11.52
C SER A 188 8.02 -11.66 -11.30
N ARG A 189 8.69 -10.77 -12.06
CA ARG A 189 10.13 -10.47 -11.90
C ARG A 189 10.41 -9.66 -10.63
N LEU A 190 9.40 -8.96 -10.09
CA LEU A 190 9.52 -8.30 -8.78
C LEU A 190 9.64 -9.34 -7.67
N LYS A 191 10.50 -9.04 -6.68
CA LYS A 191 10.77 -9.87 -5.50
C LYS A 191 10.52 -9.14 -4.19
N ALA A 192 10.28 -7.83 -4.26
CA ALA A 192 9.83 -7.02 -3.13
C ALA A 192 9.10 -5.78 -3.67
N ALA A 193 8.02 -5.40 -3.02
CA ALA A 193 7.28 -4.17 -3.34
C ALA A 193 7.06 -3.32 -2.09
N VAL A 194 7.03 -2.01 -2.27
CA VAL A 194 6.64 -1.05 -1.23
C VAL A 194 5.66 -0.07 -1.83
N ASP A 195 4.44 -0.10 -1.34
CA ASP A 195 3.41 0.87 -1.64
C ASP A 195 3.40 1.94 -0.55
N VAL A 196 3.70 3.19 -0.91
CA VAL A 196 3.62 4.34 -0.02
C VAL A 196 2.48 5.24 -0.47
N PHE A 197 1.41 5.26 0.30
CA PHE A 197 0.22 6.09 0.06
C PHE A 197 -0.58 5.74 -1.21
N GLY A 198 -0.44 4.55 -1.79
CA GLY A 198 -1.29 4.09 -2.89
C GLY A 198 -2.46 3.25 -2.37
N ALA A 199 -3.53 3.13 -3.13
CA ALA A 199 -4.64 2.26 -2.79
C ALA A 199 -5.34 1.73 -4.05
N GLY A 200 -6.05 0.62 -3.91
CA GLY A 200 -7.17 0.25 -4.78
C GLY A 200 -8.47 0.84 -4.27
N TYR A 201 -9.57 0.53 -4.93
CA TYR A 201 -10.88 1.07 -4.58
C TYR A 201 -10.90 2.61 -4.55
N ILE A 202 -10.14 3.25 -5.44
CA ILE A 202 -9.89 4.69 -5.44
C ILE A 202 -11.19 5.51 -5.40
N PRO A 203 -12.25 5.20 -6.18
CA PRO A 203 -13.51 5.94 -6.12
C PRO A 203 -14.27 5.80 -4.80
N GLU A 204 -13.92 4.84 -3.92
CA GLU A 204 -14.61 4.66 -2.64
C GLU A 204 -14.11 5.58 -1.53
N GLY A 205 -12.88 6.14 -1.66
CA GLY A 205 -12.34 7.00 -0.62
C GLY A 205 -11.03 7.67 -0.98
N CYS A 206 -11.11 8.84 -1.61
CA CYS A 206 -9.97 9.64 -2.01
C CYS A 206 -10.31 11.13 -2.09
N THR A 207 -9.30 11.98 -2.22
CA THR A 207 -9.50 13.43 -2.40
C THR A 207 -10.19 13.80 -3.71
N TRP A 208 -10.27 12.87 -4.66
CA TRP A 208 -10.93 13.07 -5.96
C TRP A 208 -12.34 12.47 -5.98
N GLN A 209 -13.00 12.32 -4.83
CA GLN A 209 -14.32 11.72 -4.72
C GLN A 209 -15.35 12.42 -5.61
N ASP A 210 -15.39 13.77 -5.59
CA ASP A 210 -16.33 14.54 -6.41
C ASP A 210 -16.11 14.34 -7.91
N TYR A 211 -14.86 14.16 -8.32
CA TYR A 211 -14.52 13.84 -9.70
C TYR A 211 -15.08 12.47 -10.11
N PHE A 212 -14.92 11.43 -9.28
CA PHE A 212 -15.49 10.12 -9.56
C PHE A 212 -17.01 10.12 -9.46
N ASN A 213 -17.60 10.91 -8.57
CA ASN A 213 -19.04 11.08 -8.46
C ASN A 213 -19.65 11.75 -9.71
N SER A 214 -18.87 12.51 -10.49
CA SER A 214 -19.30 13.10 -11.75
C SER A 214 -19.31 12.11 -12.93
N PHE A 215 -18.79 10.90 -12.75
CA PHE A 215 -18.79 9.87 -13.78
C PHE A 215 -20.22 9.32 -13.97
N SER A 216 -20.59 9.01 -15.21
CA SER A 216 -21.74 8.14 -15.45
C SER A 216 -21.49 6.76 -14.84
N GLU A 217 -22.55 6.03 -14.54
CA GLU A 217 -22.47 4.67 -14.03
C GLU A 217 -21.61 3.78 -14.95
N GLU A 218 -21.80 3.88 -16.26
CA GLU A 218 -21.00 3.14 -17.25
C GLU A 218 -19.50 3.47 -17.12
N LYS A 219 -19.15 4.77 -17.00
CA LYS A 219 -17.77 5.21 -16.89
C LYS A 219 -17.14 4.74 -15.58
N LEU A 220 -17.89 4.79 -14.49
CA LEU A 220 -17.43 4.30 -13.18
C LEU A 220 -17.23 2.78 -13.19
N ASN A 221 -18.16 2.03 -13.80
CA ASN A 221 -18.03 0.58 -13.95
C ASN A 221 -16.82 0.21 -14.81
N ARG A 222 -16.53 0.94 -15.88
CA ARG A 222 -15.30 0.74 -16.67
C ARG A 222 -14.04 1.01 -15.87
N TRP A 223 -14.02 2.07 -15.05
CA TRP A 223 -12.91 2.31 -14.11
C TRP A 223 -12.68 1.11 -13.21
N TYR A 224 -13.71 0.67 -12.51
CA TYR A 224 -13.62 -0.45 -11.58
C TYR A 224 -13.24 -1.77 -12.25
N SER A 225 -13.69 -2.00 -13.47
CA SER A 225 -13.44 -3.26 -14.16
C SER A 225 -12.06 -3.33 -14.81
N PHE A 226 -11.48 -2.20 -15.22
CA PHE A 226 -10.29 -2.21 -16.05
C PHE A 226 -9.08 -1.45 -15.47
N LEU A 227 -9.28 -0.42 -14.67
CA LEU A 227 -8.22 0.52 -14.32
C LEU A 227 -7.88 0.54 -12.82
N ASP A 228 -8.84 0.26 -11.96
CA ASP A 228 -8.62 0.30 -10.51
C ASP A 228 -7.65 -0.80 -10.06
N PRO A 229 -6.67 -0.48 -9.19
CA PRO A 229 -5.73 -1.47 -8.65
C PRO A 229 -6.38 -2.67 -7.97
N LYS A 230 -7.65 -2.56 -7.52
CA LYS A 230 -8.38 -3.69 -6.92
C LYS A 230 -8.35 -4.96 -7.78
N ASN A 231 -8.29 -4.80 -9.12
CA ASN A 231 -8.26 -5.92 -10.05
C ASN A 231 -6.99 -6.77 -9.96
N PHE A 232 -5.96 -6.26 -9.29
CA PHE A 232 -4.65 -6.89 -9.19
C PHE A 232 -4.19 -7.14 -7.75
N LEU A 233 -5.04 -6.89 -6.74
CA LEU A 233 -4.68 -7.11 -5.34
C LEU A 233 -4.50 -8.59 -5.00
N LEU A 234 -5.34 -9.47 -5.57
CA LEU A 234 -5.24 -10.91 -5.38
C LEU A 234 -4.05 -11.55 -6.12
N THR A 235 -3.51 -10.88 -7.13
CA THR A 235 -2.45 -11.41 -7.99
C THR A 235 -1.07 -10.82 -7.71
N GLN A 236 -0.88 -10.18 -6.55
CA GLN A 236 0.43 -9.63 -6.19
C GLN A 236 1.49 -10.73 -6.17
N HIS A 237 2.56 -10.59 -6.97
CA HIS A 237 3.61 -11.59 -7.12
C HIS A 237 4.68 -11.51 -6.02
N ALA A 238 5.11 -10.30 -5.70
CA ALA A 238 6.13 -10.08 -4.68
C ALA A 238 5.51 -9.76 -3.31
N PRO A 239 6.19 -10.13 -2.21
CA PRO A 239 5.88 -9.59 -0.89
C PRO A 239 5.80 -8.07 -0.91
N ILE A 240 4.80 -7.50 -0.21
CA ILE A 240 4.54 -6.06 -0.27
C ILE A 240 4.40 -5.43 1.11
N LEU A 241 5.09 -4.30 1.31
CA LEU A 241 4.93 -3.42 2.46
C LEU A 241 4.00 -2.27 2.08
N PHE A 242 2.93 -2.09 2.84
CA PHE A 242 2.01 -0.97 2.76
C PHE A 242 2.36 0.09 3.81
N VAL A 243 2.56 1.32 3.38
CA VAL A 243 2.93 2.45 4.27
C VAL A 243 1.98 3.63 4.04
N THR A 244 1.29 4.07 5.08
CA THR A 244 0.46 5.27 4.99
C THR A 244 0.41 6.03 6.32
N GLY A 245 -0.16 7.23 6.29
CA GLY A 245 -0.46 8.03 7.48
C GLY A 245 -1.91 7.90 7.90
N THR A 246 -2.17 7.99 9.20
CA THR A 246 -3.55 7.98 9.72
C THR A 246 -4.41 9.13 9.19
N ASN A 247 -3.79 10.21 8.76
CA ASN A 247 -4.43 11.43 8.30
C ASN A 247 -4.19 11.69 6.80
N ASP A 248 -3.92 10.62 6.04
CA ASP A 248 -3.81 10.75 4.59
C ASP A 248 -5.09 11.35 4.01
N HIS A 249 -4.92 12.45 3.26
CA HIS A 249 -6.04 13.16 2.65
C HIS A 249 -6.18 12.87 1.15
N CYS A 250 -5.26 12.10 0.56
CA CYS A 250 -5.34 11.70 -0.85
C CYS A 250 -6.00 10.34 -1.02
N TYR A 251 -5.55 9.35 -0.26
CA TYR A 251 -6.17 8.01 -0.22
C TYR A 251 -6.58 7.73 1.22
N TYR A 252 -7.86 7.65 1.46
CA TYR A 252 -8.38 7.55 2.81
C TYR A 252 -8.06 6.20 3.43
N LEU A 253 -7.79 6.22 4.72
CA LEU A 253 -7.34 5.04 5.46
C LEU A 253 -8.23 3.79 5.26
N PRO A 254 -9.57 3.87 5.18
CA PRO A 254 -10.40 2.68 4.94
C PRO A 254 -10.11 1.98 3.60
N THR A 255 -9.96 2.73 2.51
CA THR A 255 -9.65 2.15 1.20
C THR A 255 -8.24 1.57 1.15
N PHE A 256 -7.32 2.20 1.86
CA PHE A 256 -5.96 1.69 2.03
C PHE A 256 -5.93 0.37 2.82
N GLN A 257 -6.66 0.28 3.95
CA GLN A 257 -6.79 -0.96 4.71
C GLN A 257 -7.50 -2.05 3.91
N LYS A 258 -8.58 -1.73 3.21
CA LYS A 258 -9.29 -2.65 2.33
C LYS A 258 -8.35 -3.24 1.27
N SER A 259 -7.53 -2.40 0.65
CA SER A 259 -6.53 -2.84 -0.33
C SER A 259 -5.51 -3.79 0.29
N TYR A 260 -5.00 -3.47 1.47
CA TYR A 260 -4.09 -4.35 2.21
C TYR A 260 -4.74 -5.70 2.52
N GLU A 261 -5.98 -5.72 3.01
CA GLU A 261 -6.65 -6.96 3.42
C GLU A 261 -6.81 -7.94 2.27
N GLU A 262 -7.09 -7.46 1.06
CA GLU A 262 -7.31 -8.31 -0.11
C GLU A 262 -6.04 -8.91 -0.72
N VAL A 263 -4.88 -8.34 -0.47
CA VAL A 263 -3.62 -8.93 -0.95
C VAL A 263 -3.38 -10.27 -0.26
N THR A 264 -3.12 -11.32 -1.03
CA THR A 264 -2.85 -12.68 -0.53
C THR A 264 -1.34 -12.98 -0.42
N ALA A 265 -0.50 -12.27 -1.17
CA ALA A 265 0.95 -12.38 -1.05
C ALA A 265 1.43 -12.02 0.37
N PRO A 266 2.61 -12.48 0.80
CA PRO A 266 3.19 -12.04 2.06
C PRO A 266 3.23 -10.52 2.13
N LYS A 267 2.72 -9.97 3.22
CA LYS A 267 2.52 -8.52 3.34
C LYS A 267 2.81 -8.01 4.74
N SER A 268 3.17 -6.74 4.84
CA SER A 268 3.24 -6.00 6.10
C SER A 268 2.55 -4.65 5.96
N PHE A 269 2.09 -4.12 7.08
CA PHE A 269 1.36 -2.86 7.14
C PHE A 269 2.01 -1.93 8.15
N TRP A 270 2.32 -0.71 7.75
CA TRP A 270 2.79 0.31 8.66
C TRP A 270 1.98 1.58 8.57
N LEU A 271 1.29 1.89 9.65
CA LEU A 271 0.47 3.07 9.84
C LEU A 271 1.19 4.09 10.70
N ILE A 272 1.38 5.30 10.18
CA ILE A 272 2.12 6.37 10.83
C ILE A 272 1.10 7.34 11.45
N PRO A 273 1.08 7.47 12.80
CA PRO A 273 0.09 8.32 13.47
C PRO A 273 0.28 9.80 13.11
N ASN A 274 -0.84 10.50 12.92
CA ASN A 274 -0.92 11.94 12.62
C ASN A 274 -0.18 12.37 11.32
N LEU A 275 0.24 11.44 10.49
CA LEU A 275 0.89 11.77 9.24
C LEU A 275 -0.17 12.01 8.14
N ARG A 276 -0.04 13.14 7.47
CA ARG A 276 -0.76 13.46 6.24
C ARG A 276 -0.05 12.87 5.02
N HIS A 277 -0.55 13.12 3.81
CA HIS A 277 0.02 12.66 2.54
C HIS A 277 1.39 13.28 2.27
N ARG A 278 2.40 12.88 3.04
CA ARG A 278 3.77 13.39 2.97
C ARG A 278 4.79 12.31 3.35
N PHE A 279 5.64 11.93 2.41
CA PHE A 279 6.71 10.98 2.70
C PHE A 279 7.83 11.63 3.53
N MET A 280 8.04 11.11 4.73
CA MET A 280 9.04 11.65 5.67
C MET A 280 10.36 10.88 5.56
N PRO A 281 11.50 11.55 5.77
CA PRO A 281 12.81 10.89 5.68
C PRO A 281 12.99 9.67 6.59
N TYR A 282 12.38 9.66 7.77
CA TYR A 282 12.44 8.52 8.69
C TYR A 282 11.70 7.28 8.15
N ALA A 283 10.71 7.46 7.28
CA ALA A 283 9.99 6.36 6.66
C ALA A 283 10.87 5.59 5.64
N GLU A 284 11.89 6.23 5.09
CA GLU A 284 12.86 5.54 4.21
C GLU A 284 13.57 4.39 4.94
N ALA A 285 13.82 4.52 6.24
CA ALA A 285 14.50 3.48 7.02
C ALA A 285 13.69 2.16 7.08
N THR A 286 12.37 2.26 7.29
CA THR A 286 11.48 1.10 7.28
C THR A 286 11.36 0.49 5.89
N CYS A 287 11.23 1.32 4.84
CA CYS A 287 11.22 0.82 3.46
C CYS A 287 12.53 0.11 3.09
N LEU A 288 13.66 0.65 3.54
CA LEU A 288 14.97 0.03 3.35
C LEU A 288 15.08 -1.31 4.10
N ALA A 289 14.64 -1.36 5.36
CA ALA A 289 14.63 -2.60 6.15
C ALA A 289 13.79 -3.70 5.46
N TRP A 290 12.68 -3.33 4.82
CA TRP A 290 11.88 -4.25 4.01
C TRP A 290 12.70 -4.85 2.86
N PHE A 291 13.41 -4.02 2.10
CA PHE A 291 14.26 -4.50 1.00
C PHE A 291 15.48 -5.28 1.50
N GLU A 292 16.07 -4.91 2.64
CA GLU A 292 17.14 -5.71 3.25
C GLU A 292 16.66 -7.13 3.57
N LYS A 293 15.46 -7.27 4.13
CA LYS A 293 14.85 -8.59 4.37
C LYS A 293 14.55 -9.33 3.08
N MET A 294 13.79 -8.73 2.18
CA MET A 294 13.24 -9.43 1.02
C MET A 294 14.27 -9.68 -0.09
N LEU A 295 15.21 -8.78 -0.30
CA LEU A 295 16.20 -8.89 -1.40
C LEU A 295 17.57 -9.38 -0.94
N LYS A 296 17.89 -9.29 0.36
CA LYS A 296 19.19 -9.69 0.89
C LYS A 296 19.11 -10.72 2.02
N GLY A 297 17.92 -11.07 2.49
CA GLY A 297 17.71 -12.00 3.60
C GLY A 297 18.22 -11.49 4.95
N ARG A 298 18.22 -10.17 5.18
CA ARG A 298 18.76 -9.53 6.38
C ARG A 298 17.68 -8.81 7.16
N GLY A 299 17.66 -8.95 8.47
CA GLY A 299 16.74 -8.24 9.37
C GLY A 299 15.40 -8.96 9.58
N GLY A 300 14.63 -8.40 10.51
CA GLY A 300 13.29 -8.84 10.87
C GLY A 300 12.21 -8.01 10.19
N PHE A 301 11.01 -8.45 10.19
CA PHE A 301 9.74 -7.74 9.96
C PHE A 301 8.69 -8.61 10.60
N GLU A 302 8.56 -8.48 11.90
CA GLU A 302 7.64 -9.32 12.65
C GLU A 302 6.23 -8.74 12.64
N GLY A 303 5.24 -9.58 12.84
CA GLY A 303 3.86 -9.18 12.91
C GLY A 303 3.39 -8.90 14.33
N LEU A 304 2.36 -8.07 14.44
CA LEU A 304 1.59 -7.89 15.67
C LEU A 304 0.17 -8.41 15.47
N THR A 305 -0.28 -9.22 16.39
CA THR A 305 -1.68 -9.63 16.48
C THR A 305 -2.32 -8.93 17.66
N VAL A 306 -3.43 -8.22 17.42
CA VAL A 306 -4.27 -7.68 18.50
C VAL A 306 -5.19 -8.78 18.95
N LEU A 307 -5.09 -9.13 20.24
CA LEU A 307 -5.99 -10.09 20.86
C LEU A 307 -7.32 -9.39 21.19
N PRO A 308 -8.40 -10.16 21.38
CA PRO A 308 -9.66 -9.62 21.81
C PRO A 308 -9.52 -8.79 23.09
N PRO A 309 -10.11 -7.57 23.15
CA PRO A 309 -10.07 -6.74 24.36
C PRO A 309 -10.84 -7.41 25.51
N TYR A 310 -10.43 -7.16 26.74
CA TYR A 310 -11.15 -7.61 27.92
C TYR A 310 -11.26 -6.55 29.01
N LEU A 311 -12.35 -6.60 29.77
CA LEU A 311 -12.62 -5.67 30.87
C LEU A 311 -12.01 -6.22 32.17
N SER A 312 -11.20 -5.42 32.84
CA SER A 312 -10.72 -5.74 34.19
C SER A 312 -11.85 -5.55 35.20
N SER A 313 -12.23 -6.62 35.90
CA SER A 313 -13.25 -6.57 36.95
C SER A 313 -12.83 -5.74 38.17
N LYS A 314 -11.51 -5.57 38.39
CA LYS A 314 -10.98 -4.83 39.52
C LYS A 314 -10.95 -3.30 39.29
N SER A 315 -10.54 -2.87 38.10
CA SER A 315 -10.34 -1.45 37.81
C SER A 315 -11.39 -0.84 36.90
N GLY A 316 -12.24 -1.67 36.29
CA GLY A 316 -13.17 -1.23 35.23
C GLY A 316 -12.49 -0.74 33.96
N GLU A 317 -11.17 -0.96 33.85
CA GLU A 317 -10.37 -0.58 32.68
C GLU A 317 -10.48 -1.62 31.57
N ILE A 318 -10.37 -1.16 30.34
CA ILE A 318 -10.36 -2.03 29.17
C ILE A 318 -8.91 -2.34 28.84
N LEU A 319 -8.58 -3.63 28.89
CA LEU A 319 -7.28 -4.11 28.53
C LEU A 319 -7.25 -4.54 27.07
N ILE A 320 -6.31 -3.99 26.33
CA ILE A 320 -5.99 -4.38 24.94
C ILE A 320 -4.64 -5.06 24.98
N VAL A 321 -4.56 -6.23 24.39
CA VAL A 321 -3.35 -7.05 24.38
C VAL A 321 -2.87 -7.24 22.95
N ALA A 322 -1.60 -6.96 22.72
CA ALA A 322 -0.92 -7.32 21.48
C ALA A 322 0.01 -8.50 21.72
N LYS A 323 0.05 -9.43 20.77
CA LYS A 323 1.03 -10.51 20.72
C LYS A 323 2.01 -10.25 19.58
N ALA A 324 3.30 -10.21 19.89
CA ALA A 324 4.37 -10.18 18.92
C ALA A 324 4.79 -11.60 18.53
N GLN A 325 5.24 -11.78 17.28
CA GLN A 325 5.66 -13.08 16.76
C GLN A 325 7.11 -13.42 17.10
N ALA A 326 8.02 -12.43 17.13
CA ALA A 326 9.38 -12.60 17.62
C ALA A 326 9.74 -11.49 18.60
N LEU A 327 10.21 -11.87 19.77
CA LEU A 327 10.41 -10.99 20.91
C LEU A 327 11.77 -10.34 20.96
N ASP A 328 12.80 -11.12 20.58
CA ASP A 328 14.20 -10.71 20.72
C ASP A 328 14.59 -9.55 19.79
N GLU A 329 13.74 -9.27 18.79
CA GLU A 329 13.98 -8.24 17.79
C GLU A 329 13.11 -6.99 17.98
N LEU A 330 12.21 -6.95 18.98
CA LEU A 330 11.30 -5.84 19.20
C LEU A 330 11.94 -4.71 20.03
N ALA A 331 12.12 -3.55 19.39
CA ALA A 331 12.65 -2.35 20.05
C ALA A 331 11.54 -1.54 20.74
N LYS A 332 10.35 -1.47 20.16
CA LYS A 332 9.25 -0.62 20.66
C LYS A 332 7.88 -1.14 20.24
N VAL A 333 6.90 -1.04 21.16
CA VAL A 333 5.47 -1.26 20.87
C VAL A 333 4.66 -0.17 21.54
N ASN A 334 3.72 0.44 20.80
CA ASN A 334 2.78 1.44 21.31
C ASN A 334 1.37 1.16 20.78
N LEU A 335 0.36 1.51 21.58
CA LEU A 335 -1.01 1.65 21.12
C LEU A 335 -1.25 3.11 20.77
N PHE A 336 -1.92 3.35 19.64
CA PHE A 336 -2.40 4.66 19.24
C PHE A 336 -3.92 4.65 19.24
N TYR A 337 -4.53 5.72 19.76
CA TYR A 337 -5.99 5.85 19.83
C TYR A 337 -6.44 7.26 19.54
N THR A 338 -7.69 7.39 19.09
CA THR A 338 -8.37 8.67 18.87
C THR A 338 -9.84 8.53 19.23
N PRO A 339 -10.46 9.55 19.88
CA PRO A 339 -11.89 9.51 20.18
C PRO A 339 -12.73 9.64 18.91
N GLY A 340 -13.96 9.13 18.99
CA GLY A 340 -14.97 9.18 17.92
C GLY A 340 -14.83 8.02 16.92
N GLY A 341 -15.91 7.81 16.16
CA GLY A 341 -16.01 6.76 15.17
C GLY A 341 -15.19 7.01 13.90
N PRO A 342 -15.37 6.13 12.91
CA PRO A 342 -14.56 6.09 11.71
C PRO A 342 -14.88 7.18 10.67
N GLN A 343 -15.20 8.37 11.09
CA GLN A 343 -15.49 9.53 10.25
C GLN A 343 -14.37 10.56 10.33
N GLN A 344 -14.28 11.46 9.36
CA GLN A 344 -13.33 12.58 9.34
C GLN A 344 -11.86 12.20 9.59
N TRP A 345 -11.38 11.16 8.93
CA TRP A 345 -10.03 10.59 9.08
C TRP A 345 -8.92 11.64 9.07
N THR A 346 -8.99 12.59 8.17
CA THR A 346 -7.95 13.59 7.93
C THR A 346 -7.77 14.61 9.08
N HIS A 347 -8.72 14.69 10.00
CA HIS A 347 -8.74 15.66 11.11
C HIS A 347 -8.55 15.02 12.49
N LYS A 348 -8.41 13.70 12.57
CA LYS A 348 -8.22 13.02 13.84
C LYS A 348 -6.85 13.29 14.45
N THR A 349 -6.80 13.35 15.78
CA THR A 349 -5.55 13.42 16.53
C THR A 349 -5.32 12.11 17.28
N TRP A 350 -4.31 11.38 16.90
CA TRP A 350 -3.95 10.11 17.50
C TRP A 350 -2.98 10.30 18.66
N LYS A 351 -3.32 9.73 19.80
CA LYS A 351 -2.51 9.78 21.03
C LYS A 351 -1.86 8.43 21.27
N ALA A 352 -0.61 8.44 21.72
CA ALA A 352 0.14 7.23 22.02
C ALA A 352 -0.06 6.79 23.48
N LEU A 353 -0.14 5.48 23.69
CA LEU A 353 -0.03 4.83 24.99
C LEU A 353 1.09 3.81 24.95
N SER A 354 1.95 3.84 25.97
CA SER A 354 2.93 2.79 26.21
C SER A 354 2.26 1.58 26.87
N PRO A 355 2.80 0.38 26.72
CA PRO A 355 2.30 -0.77 27.46
C PRO A 355 2.41 -0.54 28.98
N ILE A 356 1.37 -0.89 29.71
CA ILE A 356 1.39 -0.89 31.19
C ILE A 356 2.11 -2.12 31.74
N TYR A 357 2.14 -3.22 30.98
CA TYR A 357 2.85 -4.44 31.31
C TYR A 357 3.35 -5.14 30.04
N LYS A 358 4.48 -5.84 30.15
CA LYS A 358 5.12 -6.58 29.06
C LYS A 358 5.51 -7.95 29.58
N ASP A 359 4.94 -8.99 28.98
CA ASP A 359 5.35 -10.37 29.20
C ASP A 359 6.25 -10.79 28.03
N TYR A 360 7.53 -10.60 28.17
CA TYR A 360 8.51 -10.95 27.13
C TYR A 360 8.60 -12.45 26.86
N GLN A 361 8.30 -13.31 27.83
CA GLN A 361 8.34 -14.76 27.62
C GLN A 361 7.20 -15.22 26.67
N LYS A 362 6.05 -14.58 26.77
CA LYS A 362 4.87 -14.90 25.93
C LYS A 362 4.68 -13.97 24.73
N GLY A 363 5.47 -12.91 24.61
CA GLY A 363 5.32 -11.90 23.58
C GLY A 363 4.13 -10.99 23.75
N LEU A 364 3.67 -10.78 24.97
CA LEU A 364 2.43 -10.06 25.22
C LEU A 364 2.70 -8.64 25.74
N PHE A 365 2.01 -7.69 25.15
CA PHE A 365 2.04 -6.28 25.52
C PHE A 365 0.63 -5.85 25.91
N TYR A 366 0.49 -5.34 27.13
CA TYR A 366 -0.81 -4.97 27.71
C TYR A 366 -0.95 -3.46 27.75
N PHE A 367 -2.09 -2.96 27.29
CA PHE A 367 -2.44 -1.55 27.28
C PHE A 367 -3.77 -1.37 28.02
N SER A 368 -3.89 -0.31 28.82
CA SER A 368 -5.10 0.02 29.53
C SER A 368 -5.72 1.30 28.95
N ILE A 369 -7.00 1.24 28.59
CA ILE A 369 -7.80 2.39 28.19
C ILE A 369 -8.88 2.62 29.25
N PRO A 370 -8.85 3.74 30.00
CA PRO A 370 -9.89 4.07 30.96
C PRO A 370 -11.27 4.18 30.29
N PRO A 371 -12.33 3.60 30.87
CA PRO A 371 -13.69 3.58 30.29
C PRO A 371 -14.25 4.95 29.95
N GLN A 372 -13.95 5.97 30.76
CA GLN A 372 -14.41 7.35 30.53
C GLN A 372 -13.86 7.97 29.24
N LYS A 373 -12.81 7.41 28.67
CA LYS A 373 -12.27 7.87 27.37
C LYS A 373 -13.04 7.30 26.19
N ILE A 374 -13.89 6.29 26.40
CA ILE A 374 -14.69 5.63 25.39
C ILE A 374 -16.11 6.16 25.45
N ASN A 375 -16.37 7.28 24.81
CA ASN A 375 -17.70 7.86 24.72
C ASN A 375 -17.86 8.68 23.43
N PRO A 376 -18.66 8.24 22.47
CA PRO A 376 -19.34 6.92 22.40
C PRO A 376 -18.44 5.80 21.89
N GLU A 377 -17.31 6.11 21.27
CA GLU A 377 -16.44 5.18 20.54
C GLU A 377 -15.01 5.71 20.48
N ILE A 378 -14.03 4.83 20.39
CA ILE A 378 -12.66 5.19 20.03
C ILE A 378 -12.18 4.31 18.88
N LEU A 379 -11.26 4.84 18.08
CA LEU A 379 -10.46 4.05 17.15
C LEU A 379 -9.08 3.81 17.75
N PHE A 380 -8.51 2.65 17.51
CA PHE A 380 -7.17 2.31 17.96
C PHE A 380 -6.44 1.39 16.98
N PHE A 381 -5.13 1.41 17.05
CA PHE A 381 -4.23 0.43 16.44
C PHE A 381 -2.96 0.30 17.27
N ILE A 382 -2.22 -0.78 17.07
CA ILE A 382 -0.94 -1.02 17.73
C ILE A 382 0.15 -0.98 16.67
N SER A 383 1.26 -0.30 16.97
CA SER A 383 2.42 -0.25 16.10
C SER A 383 3.67 -0.69 16.84
N GLY A 384 4.48 -1.51 16.17
CA GLY A 384 5.77 -2.00 16.63
C GLY A 384 6.90 -1.51 15.72
N GLN A 385 8.11 -1.51 16.29
CA GLN A 385 9.36 -1.33 15.57
C GLN A 385 10.35 -2.38 16.04
N ASP A 386 11.02 -3.03 15.09
CA ASP A 386 12.11 -3.95 15.38
C ASP A 386 13.47 -3.21 15.51
N ILE A 387 14.49 -3.94 15.97
CA ILE A 387 15.85 -3.42 16.11
C ILE A 387 16.51 -3.07 14.76
N PHE A 388 16.00 -3.60 13.67
CA PHE A 388 16.46 -3.34 12.30
C PHE A 388 15.75 -2.13 11.65
N ARG A 389 14.94 -1.40 12.43
CA ARG A 389 14.12 -0.25 12.01
C ARG A 389 12.93 -0.59 11.13
N GLY A 390 12.57 -1.87 11.02
CA GLY A 390 11.31 -2.29 10.43
C GLY A 390 10.16 -1.84 11.33
N CYS A 391 9.22 -1.08 10.78
CA CYS A 391 8.00 -0.70 11.49
C CYS A 391 6.80 -1.43 10.89
N PHE A 392 5.89 -1.85 11.76
CA PHE A 392 4.68 -2.57 11.38
C PHE A 392 3.54 -2.20 12.33
N SER A 393 2.30 -2.38 11.87
CA SER A 393 1.11 -2.04 12.65
C SER A 393 0.02 -3.07 12.47
N SER A 394 -0.87 -3.16 13.47
CA SER A 394 -2.20 -3.74 13.26
C SER A 394 -3.04 -2.83 12.38
N LEU A 395 -4.13 -3.34 11.84
CA LEU A 395 -5.18 -2.53 11.26
C LEU A 395 -5.88 -1.71 12.34
N VAL A 396 -6.54 -0.62 11.93
CA VAL A 396 -7.36 0.18 12.84
C VAL A 396 -8.63 -0.58 13.16
N GLN A 397 -8.96 -0.61 14.44
CA GLN A 397 -10.18 -1.19 14.99
C GLN A 397 -10.98 -0.13 15.73
N SER A 398 -12.27 -0.34 15.84
CA SER A 398 -13.17 0.48 16.68
C SER A 398 -13.45 -0.24 17.98
N LEU A 399 -13.39 0.48 19.09
CA LEU A 399 -13.83 0.03 20.41
C LEU A 399 -15.00 0.89 20.84
N PHE A 400 -16.13 0.27 21.14
CA PHE A 400 -17.39 0.95 21.48
C PHE A 400 -18.12 0.27 22.63
N LYS A 401 -18.96 1.06 23.32
CA LYS A 401 -19.81 0.55 24.41
C LYS A 401 -21.02 -0.18 23.83
N VAL A 402 -21.31 -1.37 24.35
CA VAL A 402 -22.51 -2.13 24.03
C VAL A 402 -23.36 -2.26 25.28
N LYS A 403 -24.64 -1.90 25.19
CA LYS A 403 -25.64 -2.13 26.25
C LYS A 403 -26.42 -3.39 25.93
N PHE A 404 -26.55 -4.28 26.90
CA PHE A 404 -27.39 -5.46 26.81
C PHE A 404 -28.79 -5.19 27.39
N LYS A 405 -29.76 -6.06 27.07
CA LYS A 405 -31.17 -5.95 27.56
C LYS A 405 -31.30 -5.97 29.09
N ASP A 406 -30.31 -6.51 29.79
CA ASP A 406 -30.23 -6.56 31.26
C ASP A 406 -29.58 -5.31 31.90
N ASN A 407 -29.44 -4.21 31.16
CA ASN A 407 -28.74 -2.98 31.55
C ASN A 407 -27.23 -3.16 31.84
N GLN A 408 -26.62 -4.30 31.54
CA GLN A 408 -25.18 -4.44 31.62
C GLN A 408 -24.53 -3.72 30.44
N THR A 409 -23.44 -3.02 30.71
CA THR A 409 -22.63 -2.35 29.70
C THR A 409 -21.32 -3.13 29.52
N THR A 410 -20.99 -3.47 28.30
CA THR A 410 -19.70 -4.04 27.94
C THR A 410 -19.07 -3.26 26.80
N TYR A 411 -17.88 -3.69 26.38
CA TYR A 411 -17.15 -3.10 25.26
C TYR A 411 -16.86 -4.17 24.22
N ALA A 412 -17.01 -3.78 22.97
CA ALA A 412 -16.73 -4.64 21.84
C ALA A 412 -15.72 -3.96 20.91
N ALA A 413 -14.83 -4.75 20.30
CA ALA A 413 -14.00 -4.28 19.20
C ALA A 413 -14.60 -4.73 17.87
N SER A 414 -14.63 -3.82 16.91
CA SER A 414 -15.00 -4.18 15.54
C SER A 414 -13.91 -5.04 14.88
N ALA A 415 -14.31 -5.78 13.86
CA ALA A 415 -13.37 -6.18 12.81
C ALA A 415 -12.68 -4.93 12.22
N PRO A 416 -11.55 -5.07 11.53
CA PRO A 416 -10.91 -3.94 10.85
C PRO A 416 -11.90 -3.15 10.01
N ILE A 417 -11.76 -1.84 10.00
CA ILE A 417 -12.72 -0.92 9.37
C ILE A 417 -12.55 -1.01 7.86
N ARG A 418 -13.53 -1.64 7.19
CA ARG A 418 -13.47 -1.96 5.76
C ARG A 418 -14.20 -0.97 4.85
N THR A 419 -15.20 -0.23 5.37
CA THR A 419 -16.06 0.64 4.54
C THR A 419 -16.60 1.80 5.33
N LEU A 420 -16.57 3.00 4.76
CA LEU A 420 -16.95 4.20 5.47
C LEU A 420 -17.64 5.29 4.65
N TYR A 421 -18.08 5.00 3.45
CA TYR A 421 -18.81 5.96 2.65
C TYR A 421 -20.09 5.38 2.06
N ARG A 422 -20.94 4.80 2.90
CA ARG A 422 -22.38 4.87 2.69
C ARG A 422 -22.95 5.61 3.89
N HIS A 423 -23.81 6.58 3.65
CA HIS A 423 -24.70 7.19 4.63
C HIS A 423 -25.68 6.12 5.13
N GLU A 424 -25.20 5.19 5.90
CA GLU A 424 -26.08 4.35 6.70
C GLU A 424 -26.13 4.97 8.09
N PRO A 425 -27.33 5.20 8.62
CA PRO A 425 -27.49 5.64 10.01
C PRO A 425 -26.81 4.63 10.93
N PRO A 426 -26.37 5.03 12.13
CA PRO A 426 -25.75 4.12 13.07
C PRO A 426 -26.70 2.92 13.24
N VAL A 427 -26.23 1.76 12.82
CA VAL A 427 -26.99 0.51 12.96
C VAL A 427 -27.28 0.35 14.44
N THR A 428 -28.55 0.46 14.80
CA THR A 428 -29.04 0.07 16.12
C THR A 428 -28.86 -1.45 16.18
N LEU A 429 -27.82 -1.89 16.87
CA LEU A 429 -27.34 -3.27 16.95
C LEU A 429 -28.30 -4.21 17.68
N LEU A 430 -29.61 -4.14 17.45
CA LEU A 430 -30.60 -4.95 18.15
C LEU A 430 -31.32 -5.99 17.27
N ASP A 431 -31.26 -5.87 15.96
CA ASP A 431 -31.94 -6.81 15.06
C ASP A 431 -31.05 -7.15 13.84
N GLY A 432 -30.28 -8.22 13.98
CA GLY A 432 -29.53 -8.77 12.84
C GLY A 432 -28.03 -8.53 12.89
N ILE A 433 -27.37 -9.11 13.88
CA ILE A 433 -25.91 -9.18 13.91
C ILE A 433 -25.46 -10.14 12.82
N ASP A 434 -24.75 -9.61 11.82
CA ASP A 434 -24.03 -10.44 10.85
C ASP A 434 -23.09 -11.39 11.61
N SER A 435 -23.28 -12.70 11.47
CA SER A 435 -22.48 -13.76 12.12
C SER A 435 -20.98 -13.66 11.86
N ARG A 436 -20.53 -12.75 10.98
CA ARG A 436 -19.14 -12.42 10.70
C ARG A 436 -18.54 -11.31 11.59
N LYS A 437 -19.34 -10.68 12.45
CA LYS A 437 -18.83 -9.76 13.48
C LYS A 437 -18.63 -10.55 14.77
N MET A 438 -17.39 -10.81 15.16
CA MET A 438 -17.11 -11.41 16.47
C MET A 438 -17.47 -10.39 17.57
N ILE A 439 -18.56 -10.65 18.27
CA ILE A 439 -18.93 -9.95 19.50
C ILE A 439 -18.27 -10.72 20.63
N PHE A 440 -17.42 -10.03 21.37
CA PHE A 440 -16.79 -10.60 22.55
C PHE A 440 -17.67 -10.30 23.77
N ILE A 441 -18.43 -11.31 24.20
CA ILE A 441 -19.16 -11.29 25.46
C ILE A 441 -18.18 -11.68 26.56
N LEU A 442 -18.01 -10.80 27.53
CA LEU A 442 -17.13 -11.04 28.67
C LEU A 442 -17.90 -11.73 29.78
N SER A 443 -17.59 -12.98 30.10
CA SER A 443 -18.27 -13.76 31.15
C SER A 443 -17.56 -13.67 32.52
N LYS A 444 -18.35 -13.61 33.60
CA LYS A 444 -17.98 -13.20 34.95
C LYS A 444 -17.28 -14.28 35.82
N LYS A 445 -16.90 -15.44 35.30
CA LYS A 445 -16.55 -16.59 36.15
C LYS A 445 -15.15 -16.57 36.80
N ASP A 446 -14.17 -15.80 36.31
CA ASP A 446 -12.79 -15.94 36.80
C ASP A 446 -12.07 -14.60 37.12
N ASN A 447 -12.77 -13.58 37.60
CA ASN A 447 -12.19 -12.23 37.82
C ASN A 447 -11.53 -11.58 36.54
N LEU A 448 -11.57 -12.25 35.42
CA LEU A 448 -11.20 -11.84 34.08
C LEU A 448 -12.37 -12.19 33.17
N TYR A 449 -12.91 -11.19 32.49
CA TYR A 449 -13.94 -11.45 31.49
C TYR A 449 -13.26 -11.91 30.20
N LYS A 450 -13.44 -13.17 29.83
CA LYS A 450 -12.95 -13.73 28.55
C LYS A 450 -13.94 -13.43 27.44
N ALA A 451 -13.42 -13.09 26.28
CA ALA A 451 -14.21 -13.05 25.07
C ALA A 451 -14.61 -14.46 24.67
N VAL A 452 -15.90 -14.71 24.47
CA VAL A 452 -16.43 -16.00 24.02
C VAL A 452 -16.94 -15.82 22.59
N PRO A 453 -16.60 -16.73 21.64
CA PRO A 453 -17.23 -16.70 20.34
C PRO A 453 -18.73 -16.88 20.48
N HIS A 454 -19.51 -16.18 19.68
CA HIS A 454 -20.95 -16.34 19.62
C HIS A 454 -21.27 -17.80 19.26
N PRO A 455 -22.10 -18.53 20.01
CA PRO A 455 -22.59 -19.84 19.58
C PRO A 455 -23.36 -19.66 18.26
N GLN A 456 -23.07 -20.54 17.30
CA GLN A 456 -23.74 -20.62 16.02
C GLN A 456 -25.26 -20.83 16.14
#